data_bdd2a7b5ea651789ad4447e646e71db8
#
_entry.id   bdd2a7b5ea651789ad4447e646e71db8
#
_cell.length_a   1.000
_cell.length_b   1.000
_cell.length_c   1.000
_cell.angle_alpha   90.00
_cell.angle_beta   90.00
_cell.angle_gamma   90.00
#
_symmetry.space_group_name_H-M   'P 1'
#
loop_
_entity.id
_entity.type
_entity.pdbx_description
1 polymer ?
#
loop_
_entity_poly.entity_id
_entity_poly.type
_entity_poly.pdbx_seq_one_letter_code
_entity_poly.pdbx_strand_id
1 'polypeptide(L)'
;MEQLLLLGLNIHSMKTKRSVSIQFTKTRHIICKAHINGVAAQMLIDTGASSSCIHSELQEHFKLCRKGDTFNAAGASQGKMKAVLTRKSILQLGRHEVGKQAFVLLDLSHVNATLKIQGTLPIEGIIGADFLKKNKVIIDYRNRKLSL
;
A
#
# COMPACT_ATOMS: atom_id res chain seq x y z
N MET A 1 14.74 -23.46 -34.37
CA MET A 1 13.77 -23.73 -33.29
C MET A 1 14.24 -24.79 -32.29
N GLU A 2 14.89 -25.85 -32.74
CA GLU A 2 15.41 -26.86 -31.83
C GLU A 2 16.53 -26.40 -30.89
N GLN A 3 17.36 -25.45 -31.30
CA GLN A 3 18.44 -24.91 -30.48
C GLN A 3 17.98 -24.08 -29.26
N LEU A 4 16.78 -23.48 -29.32
CA LEU A 4 16.21 -22.74 -28.19
C LEU A 4 15.67 -23.67 -27.09
N LEU A 5 15.26 -24.87 -27.44
CA LEU A 5 14.84 -25.91 -26.51
C LEU A 5 16.02 -26.57 -25.79
N LEU A 6 17.17 -26.68 -26.47
CA LEU A 6 18.39 -27.26 -25.92
C LEU A 6 19.13 -26.35 -24.94
N LEU A 7 18.95 -25.05 -25.00
CA LEU A 7 19.59 -24.09 -24.12
C LEU A 7 18.87 -23.90 -22.76
N GLY A 8 17.80 -24.64 -22.52
CA GLY A 8 17.11 -24.59 -21.24
C GLY A 8 16.66 -23.17 -20.82
N LEU A 9 16.53 -22.28 -21.80
CA LEU A 9 16.03 -20.92 -21.57
C LEU A 9 14.56 -21.01 -21.20
N ASN A 10 14.33 -21.11 -19.92
CA ASN A 10 13.00 -21.03 -19.33
C ASN A 10 12.46 -19.62 -19.55
N ILE A 11 11.82 -19.41 -20.69
CA ILE A 11 11.19 -18.13 -21.06
C ILE A 11 10.12 -17.71 -20.04
N HIS A 12 9.67 -18.63 -19.18
CA HIS A 12 8.73 -18.39 -18.09
C HIS A 12 9.31 -17.63 -16.89
N SER A 13 10.61 -17.39 -16.84
CA SER A 13 11.27 -16.78 -15.67
C SER A 13 11.61 -15.30 -15.86
N MET A 14 11.39 -14.72 -17.03
CA MET A 14 11.52 -13.28 -17.20
C MET A 14 10.22 -12.56 -16.81
N LYS A 15 9.84 -12.64 -15.53
CA LYS A 15 8.93 -11.64 -14.98
C LYS A 15 9.63 -10.29 -15.12
N THR A 16 9.16 -9.48 -16.06
CA THR A 16 9.57 -8.07 -16.15
C THR A 16 9.48 -7.47 -14.75
N LYS A 17 10.61 -7.03 -14.20
CA LYS A 17 10.66 -6.39 -12.88
C LYS A 17 9.79 -5.13 -12.96
N ARG A 18 8.63 -5.17 -12.32
CA ARG A 18 7.75 -4.01 -12.20
C ARG A 18 8.32 -3.09 -11.15
N SER A 19 8.43 -1.83 -11.47
CA SER A 19 8.86 -0.82 -10.52
C SER A 19 7.89 0.34 -10.47
N VAL A 20 7.75 0.92 -9.30
CA VAL A 20 6.86 2.04 -9.01
C VAL A 20 7.68 3.16 -8.39
N SER A 21 7.57 4.37 -8.94
CA SER A 21 8.24 5.54 -8.37
C SER A 21 7.65 5.90 -7.00
N ILE A 22 8.53 6.27 -6.08
CA ILE A 22 8.16 6.76 -4.76
C ILE A 22 8.69 8.17 -4.55
N GLN A 23 8.06 8.87 -3.61
CA GLN A 23 8.45 10.21 -3.20
C GLN A 23 8.80 10.21 -1.71
N PHE A 24 9.79 11.00 -1.33
CA PHE A 24 10.13 11.22 0.06
C PHE A 24 9.56 12.56 0.52
N THR A 25 8.94 12.57 1.69
CA THR A 25 8.49 13.79 2.36
C THR A 25 9.66 14.46 3.10
N LYS A 26 9.47 15.70 3.50
CA LYS A 26 10.44 16.40 4.37
C LYS A 26 10.67 15.66 5.69
N THR A 27 9.70 14.88 6.14
CA THR A 27 9.76 14.06 7.35
C THR A 27 10.36 12.68 7.12
N ARG A 28 10.88 12.43 5.92
CA ARG A 28 11.52 11.16 5.53
C ARG A 28 10.56 9.98 5.41
N HIS A 29 9.25 10.26 5.26
CA HIS A 29 8.27 9.22 4.93
C HIS A 29 8.26 8.94 3.43
N ILE A 30 7.85 7.74 3.08
CA ILE A 30 7.77 7.28 1.70
C ILE A 30 6.31 7.33 1.25
N ILE A 31 6.05 8.05 0.18
CA ILE A 31 4.73 8.17 -0.44
C ILE A 31 4.72 7.49 -1.80
N CYS A 32 3.67 6.75 -2.06
CA CYS A 32 3.42 6.06 -3.33
C CYS A 32 2.04 6.42 -3.85
N LYS A 33 1.96 6.76 -5.13
CA LYS A 33 0.67 6.93 -5.82
C LYS A 33 0.05 5.57 -6.11
N ALA A 34 -1.23 5.45 -5.84
CA ALA A 34 -1.98 4.21 -6.00
C ALA A 34 -3.37 4.48 -6.60
N HIS A 35 -4.05 3.43 -6.98
CA HIS A 35 -5.49 3.43 -7.24
C HIS A 35 -6.11 2.26 -6.49
N ILE A 36 -7.22 2.53 -5.83
CA ILE A 36 -8.01 1.52 -5.13
C ILE A 36 -9.38 1.49 -5.79
N ASN A 37 -9.77 0.35 -6.34
CA ASN A 37 -10.97 0.21 -7.15
C ASN A 37 -11.08 1.30 -8.25
N GLY A 38 -9.95 1.65 -8.86
CA GLY A 38 -9.87 2.67 -9.90
C GLY A 38 -9.83 4.11 -9.41
N VAL A 39 -9.87 4.37 -8.12
CA VAL A 39 -9.85 5.72 -7.52
C VAL A 39 -8.46 6.05 -7.02
N ALA A 40 -7.94 7.21 -7.42
CA ALA A 40 -6.59 7.65 -7.06
C ALA A 40 -6.43 7.81 -5.54
N ALA A 41 -5.30 7.36 -5.04
CA ALA A 41 -4.97 7.41 -3.62
C ALA A 41 -3.48 7.75 -3.43
N GLN A 42 -3.19 8.48 -2.37
CA GLN A 42 -1.84 8.73 -1.90
C GLN A 42 -1.57 7.86 -0.67
N MET A 43 -0.65 6.93 -0.80
CA MET A 43 -0.40 5.92 0.21
C MET A 43 0.96 6.13 0.86
N LEU A 44 0.98 6.05 2.19
CA LEU A 44 2.21 5.96 2.97
C LEU A 44 2.74 4.53 2.92
N ILE A 45 4.01 4.34 2.63
CA ILE A 45 4.67 3.04 2.74
C ILE A 45 5.26 2.93 4.14
N ASP A 46 4.77 1.98 4.92
CA ASP A 46 5.18 1.82 6.32
C ASP A 46 5.45 0.35 6.65
N THR A 47 6.73 0.00 6.73
CA THR A 47 7.17 -1.36 7.08
C THR A 47 6.85 -1.73 8.52
N GLY A 48 6.60 -0.76 9.38
CA GLY A 48 6.21 -0.95 10.78
C GLY A 48 4.72 -1.18 10.99
N ALA A 49 3.88 -0.88 10.00
CA ALA A 49 2.46 -1.21 10.04
C ALA A 49 2.26 -2.66 9.65
N SER A 50 1.67 -3.47 10.52
CA SER A 50 1.42 -4.89 10.24
C SER A 50 0.35 -5.10 9.17
N SER A 51 -0.62 -4.20 9.09
CA SER A 51 -1.73 -4.24 8.14
C SER A 51 -1.83 -2.97 7.33
N SER A 52 -2.13 -3.13 6.06
CA SER A 52 -2.48 -2.00 5.19
C SER A 52 -3.84 -1.44 5.62
N CYS A 53 -3.96 -0.12 5.62
CA CYS A 53 -5.18 0.54 6.09
C CYS A 53 -5.57 1.72 5.20
N ILE A 54 -6.85 2.07 5.27
CA ILE A 54 -7.45 3.23 4.62
C ILE A 54 -8.14 4.06 5.69
N HIS A 55 -8.04 5.38 5.56
CA HIS A 55 -8.77 6.29 6.43
C HIS A 55 -10.26 5.97 6.42
N SER A 56 -10.83 5.77 7.60
CA SER A 56 -12.19 5.23 7.77
C SER A 56 -13.27 6.06 7.07
N GLU A 57 -13.11 7.38 7.00
CA GLU A 57 -14.05 8.26 6.32
C GLU A 57 -14.06 8.11 4.79
N LEU A 58 -13.07 7.42 4.21
CA LEU A 58 -12.94 7.23 2.77
C LEU A 58 -13.50 5.89 2.27
N GLN A 59 -14.25 5.18 3.10
CA GLN A 59 -14.82 3.89 2.74
C GLN A 59 -15.65 3.96 1.46
N GLU A 60 -16.58 4.90 1.38
CA GLU A 60 -17.44 5.07 0.20
C GLU A 60 -16.68 5.61 -1.00
N HIS A 61 -15.76 6.54 -0.76
CA HIS A 61 -14.91 7.13 -1.79
C HIS A 61 -14.15 6.06 -2.58
N PHE A 62 -13.60 5.06 -1.90
CA PHE A 62 -12.87 3.95 -2.52
C PHE A 62 -13.74 2.71 -2.78
N LYS A 63 -15.05 2.79 -2.61
CA LYS A 63 -15.98 1.67 -2.85
C LYS A 63 -15.61 0.42 -2.06
N LEU A 64 -15.22 0.60 -0.79
CA LEU A 64 -14.79 -0.49 0.08
C LEU A 64 -15.99 -1.13 0.78
N CYS A 65 -16.01 -2.46 0.82
CA CYS A 65 -17.03 -3.24 1.51
C CYS A 65 -16.48 -3.75 2.84
N ARG A 66 -17.20 -3.50 3.93
CA ARG A 66 -16.84 -4.01 5.26
C ARG A 66 -16.98 -5.53 5.29
N LYS A 67 -16.11 -6.16 6.06
CA LYS A 67 -16.14 -7.59 6.35
C LYS A 67 -16.05 -7.80 7.85
N GLY A 68 -17.11 -8.34 8.43
CA GLY A 68 -17.18 -8.60 9.87
C GLY A 68 -17.47 -7.35 10.71
N ASP A 69 -17.29 -7.53 12.01
CA ASP A 69 -17.60 -6.52 13.01
C ASP A 69 -16.40 -5.62 13.30
N THR A 70 -16.68 -4.48 13.91
CA THR A 70 -15.65 -3.57 14.42
C THR A 70 -14.84 -4.26 15.53
N PHE A 71 -13.53 -4.08 15.50
CA PHE A 71 -12.62 -4.56 16.53
C PHE A 71 -11.70 -3.41 17.02
N ASN A 72 -11.02 -3.65 18.15
CA ASN A 72 -10.06 -2.70 18.66
C ASN A 72 -8.69 -2.96 18.05
N ALA A 73 -8.13 -1.96 17.37
CA ALA A 73 -6.78 -2.01 16.84
C ALA A 73 -5.78 -1.43 17.85
N ALA A 74 -4.64 -2.07 18.00
CA ALA A 74 -3.51 -1.48 18.71
C ALA A 74 -2.83 -0.43 17.82
N GLY A 75 -2.75 0.79 18.30
CA GLY A 75 -2.10 1.90 17.61
C GLY A 75 -0.98 2.52 18.44
N ALA A 76 -0.18 3.39 17.83
CA ALA A 76 0.89 4.13 18.50
C ALA A 76 0.38 5.16 19.52
N SER A 77 -0.90 5.48 19.52
CA SER A 77 -1.54 6.36 20.50
C SER A 77 -2.14 5.54 21.62
N GLN A 78 -2.05 6.06 22.84
CA GLN A 78 -2.68 5.48 24.03
C GLN A 78 -4.21 5.55 23.88
N GLY A 79 -4.81 4.51 23.33
CA GLY A 79 -6.25 4.40 23.18
C GLY A 79 -6.61 3.26 22.25
N LYS A 80 -7.78 2.66 22.49
CA LYS A 80 -8.34 1.64 21.63
C LYS A 80 -8.95 2.31 20.41
N MET A 81 -8.32 2.19 19.25
CA MET A 81 -8.88 2.65 17.99
C MET A 81 -9.83 1.59 17.44
N LYS A 82 -11.02 2.02 17.07
CA LYS A 82 -11.97 1.15 16.39
C LYS A 82 -11.53 0.94 14.94
N ALA A 83 -11.53 -0.29 14.51
CA ALA A 83 -11.14 -0.70 13.18
C ALA A 83 -12.13 -1.71 12.61
N VAL A 84 -12.24 -1.75 11.31
CA VAL A 84 -13.03 -2.77 10.61
C VAL A 84 -12.26 -3.25 9.39
N LEU A 85 -12.26 -4.56 9.17
CA LEU A 85 -11.64 -5.14 7.98
C LEU A 85 -12.53 -4.94 6.76
N THR A 86 -11.95 -4.74 5.60
CA THR A 86 -12.66 -4.74 4.33
C THR A 86 -12.51 -6.07 3.60
N ARG A 87 -13.41 -6.32 2.66
CA ARG A 87 -13.18 -7.31 1.62
C ARG A 87 -12.03 -6.86 0.73
N LYS A 88 -11.44 -7.80 0.00
CA LYS A 88 -10.35 -7.50 -0.94
C LYS A 88 -10.82 -6.57 -2.05
N SER A 89 -10.04 -5.55 -2.33
CA SER A 89 -10.25 -4.57 -3.39
C SER A 89 -9.09 -4.60 -4.38
N ILE A 90 -9.34 -4.14 -5.59
CA ILE A 90 -8.30 -4.05 -6.62
C ILE A 90 -7.34 -2.93 -6.24
N LEU A 91 -6.06 -3.28 -6.09
CA LEU A 91 -4.98 -2.34 -5.81
C LEU A 91 -4.09 -2.18 -7.02
N GLN A 92 -3.81 -0.93 -7.36
CA GLN A 92 -2.83 -0.55 -8.37
C GLN A 92 -1.81 0.37 -7.71
N LEU A 93 -0.54 0.09 -7.89
CA LEU A 93 0.56 0.97 -7.49
C LEU A 93 1.22 1.56 -8.73
N GLY A 94 1.28 2.89 -8.81
CA GLY A 94 1.69 3.56 -10.02
C GLY A 94 0.83 3.11 -11.20
N ARG A 95 1.46 2.46 -12.20
CA ARG A 95 0.79 1.92 -13.39
C ARG A 95 0.41 0.44 -13.27
N HIS A 96 0.81 -0.22 -12.19
CA HIS A 96 0.77 -1.67 -12.13
C HIS A 96 -0.35 -2.14 -11.22
N GLU A 97 -1.28 -2.92 -11.78
CA GLU A 97 -2.22 -3.68 -10.98
C GLU A 97 -1.44 -4.78 -10.24
N VAL A 98 -1.52 -4.75 -8.91
CA VAL A 98 -0.75 -5.65 -8.06
C VAL A 98 -1.63 -6.72 -7.40
N GLY A 99 -2.86 -6.83 -7.83
CA GLY A 99 -3.83 -7.81 -7.36
C GLY A 99 -4.84 -7.22 -6.39
N LYS A 100 -5.40 -8.07 -5.56
CA LYS A 100 -6.43 -7.70 -4.59
C LYS A 100 -5.83 -7.59 -3.19
N GLN A 101 -6.22 -6.55 -2.47
CA GLN A 101 -5.75 -6.25 -1.12
C GLN A 101 -6.94 -5.96 -0.20
N ALA A 102 -6.96 -6.60 0.96
CA ALA A 102 -7.84 -6.23 2.05
C ALA A 102 -7.21 -5.09 2.86
N PHE A 103 -8.04 -4.18 3.35
CA PHE A 103 -7.61 -3.05 4.16
C PHE A 103 -8.30 -3.05 5.50
N VAL A 104 -7.65 -2.45 6.48
CA VAL A 104 -8.28 -2.09 7.75
C VAL A 104 -8.73 -0.64 7.63
N LEU A 105 -10.02 -0.39 7.86
CA LEU A 105 -10.53 0.98 7.99
C LEU A 105 -10.20 1.49 9.39
N LEU A 106 -9.44 2.58 9.43
CA LEU A 106 -8.90 3.15 10.65
C LEU A 106 -8.91 4.67 10.56
N ASP A 107 -9.16 5.35 11.66
CA ASP A 107 -9.06 6.80 11.70
C ASP A 107 -7.60 7.25 11.63
N LEU A 108 -7.22 7.85 10.51
CA LEU A 108 -5.87 8.37 10.25
C LEU A 108 -5.76 9.89 10.50
N SER A 109 -6.73 10.50 11.17
CA SER A 109 -6.74 11.95 11.42
C SER A 109 -5.50 12.42 12.15
N HIS A 110 -5.00 11.66 13.13
CA HIS A 110 -3.76 11.98 13.85
C HIS A 110 -2.53 11.96 12.95
N VAL A 111 -2.42 10.97 12.09
CA VAL A 111 -1.31 10.87 11.12
C VAL A 111 -1.34 12.08 10.19
N ASN A 112 -2.49 12.39 9.63
CA ASN A 112 -2.66 13.51 8.72
C ASN A 112 -2.45 14.87 9.38
N ALA A 113 -2.85 15.04 10.63
CA ALA A 113 -2.58 16.26 11.40
C ALA A 113 -1.07 16.49 11.58
N THR A 114 -0.34 15.44 11.92
CA THR A 114 1.13 15.49 12.04
C THR A 114 1.80 15.84 10.72
N LEU A 115 1.39 15.20 9.64
CA LEU A 115 1.92 15.46 8.29
C LEU A 115 1.63 16.91 7.86
N LYS A 116 0.45 17.43 8.15
CA LYS A 116 0.05 18.80 7.82
C LYS A 116 0.92 19.84 8.53
N ILE A 117 1.19 19.65 9.82
CA ILE A 117 2.07 20.54 10.59
C ILE A 117 3.45 20.64 9.93
N GLN A 118 3.92 19.57 9.32
CA GLN A 118 5.21 19.49 8.66
C GLN A 118 5.18 19.86 7.17
N GLY A 119 4.05 20.37 6.68
CA GLY A 119 3.89 20.82 5.30
C GLY A 119 3.72 19.70 4.28
N THR A 120 3.37 18.50 4.72
CA THR A 120 3.11 17.34 3.86
C THR A 120 1.61 17.20 3.58
N LEU A 121 1.26 16.84 2.36
CA LEU A 121 -0.11 16.54 1.97
C LEU A 121 -0.65 15.33 2.75
N PRO A 122 -1.96 15.29 3.01
CA PRO A 122 -2.57 14.16 3.69
C PRO A 122 -2.46 12.88 2.86
N ILE A 123 -2.41 11.75 3.55
CA ILE A 123 -2.49 10.42 2.95
C ILE A 123 -3.90 9.87 3.09
N GLU A 124 -4.31 9.06 2.14
CA GLU A 124 -5.58 8.34 2.19
C GLU A 124 -5.44 6.98 2.88
N GLY A 125 -4.23 6.44 2.91
CA GLY A 125 -3.99 5.15 3.54
C GLY A 125 -2.51 4.80 3.70
N ILE A 126 -2.29 3.58 4.18
CA ILE A 126 -0.96 3.03 4.46
C ILE A 126 -0.85 1.66 3.80
N ILE A 127 0.24 1.44 3.10
CA ILE A 127 0.66 0.11 2.63
C ILE A 127 1.60 -0.45 3.69
N GLY A 128 1.19 -1.51 4.34
CA GLY A 128 1.91 -2.12 5.44
C GLY A 128 2.66 -3.41 5.07
N ALA A 129 3.19 -4.05 6.09
CA ALA A 129 4.01 -5.25 5.95
C ALA A 129 3.25 -6.44 5.36
N ASP A 130 1.93 -6.52 5.54
CA ASP A 130 1.08 -7.55 4.93
C ASP A 130 1.24 -7.59 3.41
N PHE A 131 1.15 -6.43 2.75
CA PHE A 131 1.37 -6.32 1.31
C PHE A 131 2.85 -6.47 0.93
N LEU A 132 3.72 -5.73 1.63
CA LEU A 132 5.14 -5.66 1.29
C LEU A 132 5.82 -7.03 1.37
N LYS A 133 5.53 -7.79 2.41
CA LYS A 133 6.08 -9.14 2.62
C LYS A 133 5.53 -10.15 1.61
N LYS A 134 4.21 -10.15 1.42
CA LYS A 134 3.55 -11.07 0.47
C LYS A 134 4.10 -10.93 -0.94
N ASN A 135 4.32 -9.70 -1.36
CA ASN A 135 4.79 -9.38 -2.72
C ASN A 135 6.32 -9.27 -2.82
N LYS A 136 7.04 -9.55 -1.74
CA LYS A 136 8.52 -9.49 -1.68
C LYS A 136 9.07 -8.17 -2.22
N VAL A 137 8.43 -7.08 -1.81
CA VAL A 137 8.75 -5.74 -2.29
C VAL A 137 10.13 -5.32 -1.82
N ILE A 138 10.91 -4.75 -2.73
CA ILE A 138 12.19 -4.11 -2.41
C ILE A 138 11.97 -2.61 -2.40
N ILE A 139 12.30 -1.96 -1.28
CA ILE A 139 12.31 -0.50 -1.17
C ILE A 139 13.70 -0.02 -1.55
N ASP A 140 13.80 0.63 -2.70
CA ASP A 140 15.06 1.13 -3.23
C ASP A 140 15.16 2.65 -3.00
N TYR A 141 15.85 3.02 -1.92
CA TYR A 141 16.09 4.41 -1.58
C TYR A 141 16.95 5.14 -2.61
N ARG A 142 17.93 4.42 -3.18
CA ARG A 142 18.87 5.01 -4.15
C ARG A 142 18.16 5.45 -5.42
N ASN A 143 17.36 4.56 -5.97
CA ASN A 143 16.67 4.79 -7.24
C ASN A 143 15.24 5.31 -7.07
N ARG A 144 14.81 5.57 -5.83
CA ARG A 144 13.49 6.09 -5.46
C ARG A 144 12.34 5.30 -6.09
N LYS A 145 12.34 3.99 -5.84
CA LYS A 145 11.33 3.10 -6.38
C LYS A 145 11.04 1.91 -5.46
N LEU A 146 9.85 1.36 -5.64
CA LEU A 146 9.52 0.02 -5.17
C LEU A 146 9.73 -0.95 -6.33
N SER A 147 10.40 -2.07 -6.09
CA SER A 147 10.45 -3.19 -7.02
C SER A 147 9.48 -4.25 -6.55
N LEU A 148 8.60 -4.66 -7.46
CA LEU A 148 7.51 -5.60 -7.20
C LEU A 148 7.82 -6.98 -7.76
#